data_1e8df16bd0f8b521f230c9f273e7818d
#
_entry.id   1e8df16bd0f8b521f230c9f273e7818d
#
_cell.length_a   1.000
_cell.length_b   1.000
_cell.length_c   1.000
_cell.angle_alpha   90.00
_cell.angle_beta   90.00
_cell.angle_gamma   90.00
#
_symmetry.space_group_name_H-M   'P 1'
#
loop_
_entity.id
_entity.type
_entity.pdbx_description
1 polymer ?
#
loop_
_entity_poly.entity_id
_entity_poly.type
_entity_poly.pdbx_seq_one_letter_code
_entity_poly.pdbx_strand_id
1 'polypeptide(L)'
;MQEVYLIGASGHAKVIAEILSEEKKLIKGIFEKNEAIESMWDFKVNPQPDAGTWPQDGEYIIAVGSNRIRKYVAEAFREELSFCKAIHPKTTISNRASIGDGTVVMAGVTVNTEVSIGKHVI
;
A
#
# COMPACT_ATOMS: atom_id res chain seq x y z
N MET A 1 17.06 2.88 -1.98
CA MET A 1 15.70 2.74 -2.55
C MET A 1 14.80 2.11 -1.51
N GLN A 2 13.65 2.71 -1.26
CA GLN A 2 12.69 2.15 -0.32
C GLN A 2 12.07 0.87 -0.87
N GLU A 3 11.99 -0.14 -0.04
CA GLU A 3 11.42 -1.45 -0.40
C GLU A 3 10.05 -1.62 0.23
N VAL A 4 9.08 -2.03 -0.57
CA VAL A 4 7.68 -2.09 -0.17
C VAL A 4 7.08 -3.45 -0.53
N TYR A 5 6.32 -4.01 0.40
CA TYR A 5 5.50 -5.18 0.16
C TYR A 5 4.04 -4.77 -0.02
N LEU A 6 3.34 -5.45 -0.90
CA LEU A 6 1.90 -5.25 -1.09
C LEU A 6 1.11 -6.39 -0.45
N ILE A 7 0.01 -6.05 0.19
CA ILE A 7 -0.96 -7.02 0.67
C ILE A 7 -2.19 -6.91 -0.23
N GLY A 8 -2.35 -7.86 -1.12
CA GLY A 8 -3.38 -7.88 -2.14
C GLY A 8 -2.80 -7.81 -3.55
N ALA A 9 -3.42 -8.49 -4.50
CA ALA A 9 -2.91 -8.64 -5.86
C ALA A 9 -3.99 -8.46 -6.94
N SER A 10 -5.07 -7.76 -6.64
CA SER A 10 -6.15 -7.52 -7.59
C SER A 10 -6.03 -6.13 -8.25
N GLY A 11 -7.11 -5.62 -8.83
CA GLY A 11 -7.08 -4.39 -9.62
C GLY A 11 -6.49 -3.18 -8.91
N HIS A 12 -6.83 -2.97 -7.64
CA HIS A 12 -6.29 -1.83 -6.88
C HIS A 12 -4.79 -1.96 -6.64
N ALA A 13 -4.28 -3.17 -6.48
CA ALA A 13 -2.85 -3.40 -6.33
C ALA A 13 -2.06 -2.94 -7.55
N LYS A 14 -2.62 -3.04 -8.74
CA LYS A 14 -1.99 -2.55 -9.97
C LYS A 14 -1.83 -1.04 -9.95
N VAL A 15 -2.84 -0.32 -9.47
CA VAL A 15 -2.76 1.14 -9.33
C VAL A 15 -1.66 1.52 -8.37
N ILE A 16 -1.57 0.85 -7.23
CA ILE A 16 -0.54 1.10 -6.23
C ILE A 16 0.85 0.77 -6.77
N ALA A 17 0.99 -0.36 -7.48
CA ALA A 17 2.27 -0.75 -8.06
C ALA A 17 2.78 0.31 -9.05
N GLU A 18 1.89 0.91 -9.83
CA GLU A 18 2.25 1.99 -10.76
C GLU A 18 2.71 3.24 -10.00
N ILE A 19 2.02 3.61 -8.94
CA ILE A 19 2.42 4.74 -8.09
C ILE A 19 3.81 4.50 -7.50
N LEU A 20 4.06 3.32 -6.96
CA LEU A 20 5.35 2.98 -6.36
C LEU A 20 6.47 3.04 -7.40
N SER A 21 6.21 2.58 -8.61
CA SER A 21 7.16 2.67 -9.71
C SER A 21 7.50 4.14 -10.03
N GLU A 22 6.50 5.01 -10.09
CA GLU A 22 6.71 6.44 -10.33
C GLU A 22 7.45 7.12 -9.18
N GLU A 23 7.27 6.63 -7.95
CA GLU A 23 8.03 7.09 -6.79
C GLU A 23 9.45 6.52 -6.74
N LYS A 24 9.80 5.62 -7.66
CA LYS A 24 11.08 4.90 -7.70
C LYS A 24 11.32 4.07 -6.45
N LYS A 25 10.26 3.45 -5.96
CA LYS A 25 10.31 2.48 -4.87
C LYS A 25 10.29 1.07 -5.43
N LEU A 26 10.95 0.15 -4.75
CA LEU A 26 11.01 -1.25 -5.17
C LEU A 26 9.88 -2.05 -4.52
N ILE A 27 9.10 -2.75 -5.34
CA ILE A 27 8.15 -3.73 -4.82
C ILE A 27 8.93 -5.01 -4.54
N LYS A 28 9.09 -5.30 -3.26
CA LYS A 28 9.89 -6.44 -2.81
C LYS A 28 9.12 -7.75 -2.83
N GLY A 29 7.81 -7.69 -2.67
CA GLY A 29 6.95 -8.85 -2.72
C GLY A 29 5.48 -8.48 -2.68
N ILE A 30 4.65 -9.42 -3.11
CA ILE A 30 3.20 -9.28 -3.11
C ILE A 30 2.63 -10.51 -2.42
N PHE A 31 1.77 -10.30 -1.45
CA PHE A 31 1.10 -11.37 -0.71
C PHE A 31 -0.40 -11.31 -0.97
N GLU A 32 -1.00 -12.47 -1.20
CA GLU A 32 -2.41 -12.56 -1.52
C GLU A 32 -3.05 -13.76 -0.81
N LYS A 33 -4.20 -13.52 -0.23
CA LYS A 33 -4.96 -14.56 0.48
C LYS A 33 -5.60 -15.56 -0.48
N ASN A 34 -5.99 -15.13 -1.67
CA ASN A 34 -6.56 -15.99 -2.69
C ASN A 34 -5.44 -16.75 -3.41
N GLU A 35 -5.27 -18.03 -3.09
CA GLU A 35 -4.20 -18.85 -3.62
C GLU A 35 -4.32 -19.11 -5.13
N ALA A 36 -5.47 -18.84 -5.74
CA ALA A 36 -5.63 -18.96 -7.19
C ALA A 36 -4.89 -17.85 -7.95
N ILE A 37 -4.53 -16.75 -7.28
CA ILE A 37 -3.79 -15.65 -7.90
C ILE A 37 -2.29 -15.91 -7.70
N GLU A 38 -1.61 -16.29 -8.78
CA GLU A 38 -0.20 -16.67 -8.73
C GLU A 38 0.74 -15.59 -9.25
N SER A 39 0.19 -14.62 -9.98
CA SER A 39 0.98 -13.53 -10.57
C SER A 39 0.14 -12.27 -10.73
N MET A 40 0.82 -11.14 -10.74
CA MET A 40 0.26 -9.83 -11.08
C MET A 40 1.27 -9.17 -12.01
N TRP A 41 0.92 -9.01 -13.28
CA TRP A 41 1.87 -8.65 -14.35
C TRP A 41 3.03 -9.66 -14.35
N ASP A 42 4.27 -9.18 -14.27
CA ASP A 42 5.47 -10.04 -14.16
C ASP A 42 5.90 -10.29 -12.72
N PHE A 43 5.12 -9.80 -11.75
CA PHE A 43 5.40 -10.09 -10.34
C PHE A 43 4.87 -11.45 -9.95
N LYS A 44 5.69 -12.22 -9.24
CA LYS A 44 5.21 -13.42 -8.57
C LYS A 44 4.41 -13.02 -7.35
N VAL A 45 3.25 -13.64 -7.18
CA VAL A 45 2.40 -13.44 -6.00
C VAL A 45 2.59 -14.63 -5.07
N ASN A 46 2.80 -14.34 -3.80
CA ASN A 46 3.03 -15.35 -2.77
C ASN A 46 1.82 -15.47 -1.86
N PRO A 47 1.62 -16.65 -1.24
CA PRO A 47 0.57 -16.81 -0.24
C PRO A 47 0.79 -15.85 0.94
N GLN A 48 -0.30 -15.40 1.53
CA GLN A 48 -0.24 -14.55 2.71
C GLN A 48 0.43 -15.30 3.86
N PRO A 49 1.47 -14.74 4.51
CA PRO A 49 2.14 -15.39 5.62
C PRO A 49 1.23 -15.58 6.83
N ASP A 50 1.55 -16.57 7.65
CA ASP A 50 0.90 -16.74 8.95
C ASP A 50 1.29 -15.61 9.90
N ALA A 51 0.43 -15.34 10.88
CA ALA A 51 0.71 -14.34 11.90
C ALA A 51 2.08 -14.59 12.54
N GLY A 52 2.87 -13.56 12.72
CA GLY A 52 4.21 -13.65 13.30
C GLY A 52 5.31 -14.04 12.33
N THR A 53 4.98 -14.35 11.06
CA THR A 53 5.97 -14.79 10.07
C THR A 53 6.14 -13.84 8.89
N TRP A 54 5.52 -12.67 8.95
CA TRP A 54 5.64 -11.66 7.89
C TRP A 54 7.08 -11.14 7.82
N PRO A 55 7.62 -10.94 6.61
CA PRO A 55 8.93 -10.29 6.46
C PRO A 55 8.98 -8.93 7.15
N GLN A 56 10.09 -8.66 7.85
CA GLN A 56 10.28 -7.41 8.61
C GLN A 56 11.30 -6.48 7.95
N ASP A 57 11.71 -6.78 6.73
CA ASP A 57 12.76 -6.05 6.01
C ASP A 57 12.22 -5.05 4.98
N GLY A 58 11.02 -4.59 5.19
CA GLY A 58 10.38 -3.58 4.33
C GLY A 58 9.09 -3.08 4.95
N GLU A 59 8.55 -2.03 4.38
CA GLU A 59 7.26 -1.49 4.78
C GLU A 59 6.16 -2.05 3.88
N TYR A 60 4.92 -1.93 4.33
CA TYR A 60 3.77 -2.55 3.68
C TYR A 60 2.74 -1.51 3.25
N ILE A 61 2.00 -1.82 2.19
CA ILE A 61 0.79 -1.11 1.80
C ILE A 61 -0.32 -2.15 1.61
N ILE A 62 -1.48 -1.88 2.19
CA ILE A 62 -2.65 -2.74 2.00
C ILE A 62 -3.29 -2.37 0.67
N ALA A 63 -3.14 -3.26 -0.31
CA ALA A 63 -3.55 -3.04 -1.69
C ALA A 63 -4.92 -3.66 -1.98
N VAL A 64 -5.87 -3.46 -1.07
CA VAL A 64 -7.23 -4.00 -1.15
C VAL A 64 -8.21 -2.85 -1.25
N GLY A 65 -9.04 -2.86 -2.30
CA GLY A 65 -10.00 -1.78 -2.56
C GLY A 65 -11.16 -1.72 -1.57
N SER A 66 -11.56 -2.83 -0.98
CA SER A 66 -12.64 -2.86 0.00
C SER A 66 -12.24 -2.14 1.28
N ASN A 67 -12.97 -1.09 1.64
CA ASN A 67 -12.72 -0.34 2.88
C ASN A 67 -12.81 -1.24 4.12
N ARG A 68 -13.79 -2.13 4.14
CA ARG A 68 -14.00 -3.04 5.27
C ARG A 68 -12.84 -4.02 5.43
N ILE A 69 -12.40 -4.62 4.34
CA ILE A 69 -11.29 -5.59 4.37
C ILE A 69 -9.99 -4.88 4.70
N ARG A 70 -9.75 -3.70 4.12
CA ARG A 70 -8.55 -2.92 4.40
C ARG A 70 -8.46 -2.55 5.88
N LYS A 71 -9.58 -2.13 6.48
CA LYS A 71 -9.63 -1.83 7.90
C LYS A 71 -9.33 -3.06 8.75
N TYR A 72 -9.90 -4.19 8.39
CA TYR A 72 -9.65 -5.46 9.10
C TYR A 72 -8.16 -5.81 9.07
N VAL A 73 -7.55 -5.75 7.91
CA VAL A 73 -6.13 -6.10 7.76
C VAL A 73 -5.25 -5.11 8.54
N ALA A 74 -5.55 -3.81 8.45
CA ALA A 74 -4.79 -2.79 9.17
C ALA A 74 -4.82 -3.02 10.68
N GLU A 75 -5.99 -3.36 11.23
CA GLU A 75 -6.14 -3.62 12.66
C GLU A 75 -5.49 -4.95 13.07
N ALA A 76 -5.63 -5.98 12.24
CA ALA A 76 -5.10 -7.31 12.54
C ALA A 76 -3.56 -7.31 12.63
N PHE A 77 -2.88 -6.51 11.81
CA PHE A 77 -1.43 -6.53 11.72
C PHE A 77 -0.77 -5.24 12.21
N ARG A 78 -1.51 -4.41 12.92
CA ARG A 78 -1.05 -3.12 13.44
C ARG A 78 0.26 -3.21 14.24
N GLU A 79 0.40 -4.25 15.03
CA GLU A 79 1.58 -4.43 15.89
C GLU A 79 2.74 -5.14 15.17
N GLU A 80 2.43 -5.88 14.10
CA GLU A 80 3.45 -6.68 13.40
C GLU A 80 4.07 -5.94 12.23
N LEU A 81 3.31 -5.10 11.51
CA LEU A 81 3.76 -4.50 10.27
C LEU A 81 3.87 -2.99 10.39
N SER A 82 4.86 -2.43 9.68
CA SER A 82 4.98 -0.98 9.47
C SER A 82 4.41 -0.65 8.11
N PHE A 83 3.55 0.36 8.06
CA PHE A 83 2.90 0.78 6.82
C PHE A 83 3.49 2.08 6.30
N CYS A 84 3.62 2.19 4.98
CA CYS A 84 4.08 3.41 4.32
C CYS A 84 2.99 3.98 3.42
N LYS A 85 3.25 5.19 2.92
CA LYS A 85 2.36 5.87 1.99
C LYS A 85 2.78 5.58 0.56
N ALA A 86 1.81 5.63 -0.36
CA ALA A 86 2.07 5.64 -1.79
C ALA A 86 1.47 6.93 -2.36
N ILE A 87 2.31 7.87 -2.74
CA ILE A 87 1.88 9.19 -3.23
C ILE A 87 2.43 9.39 -4.63
N HIS A 88 1.53 9.46 -5.62
CA HIS A 88 1.96 9.70 -6.99
C HIS A 88 2.70 11.05 -7.09
N PRO A 89 3.83 11.11 -7.81
CA PRO A 89 4.58 12.37 -7.93
C PRO A 89 3.79 13.51 -8.59
N LYS A 90 2.79 13.18 -9.40
CA LYS A 90 1.94 14.20 -10.05
C LYS A 90 0.73 14.56 -9.18
N THR A 91 1.00 14.93 -7.96
CA THR A 91 0.01 15.44 -7.00
C THR A 91 0.42 16.83 -6.55
N THR A 92 -0.55 17.60 -6.09
CA THR A 92 -0.30 18.90 -5.48
C THR A 92 -0.75 18.82 -4.03
N ILE A 93 0.19 18.66 -3.11
CA ILE A 93 -0.11 18.47 -1.70
C ILE A 93 0.53 19.61 -0.91
N SER A 94 -0.30 20.34 -0.16
CA SER A 94 0.20 21.38 0.74
C SER A 94 1.14 20.76 1.77
N ASN A 95 2.26 21.44 2.04
CA ASN A 95 3.16 21.01 3.11
C ASN A 95 2.58 21.24 4.51
N ARG A 96 1.41 21.88 4.60
CA ARG A 96 0.66 22.02 5.84
C ARG A 96 -0.48 20.99 5.95
N ALA A 97 -0.59 20.10 5.00
CA ALA A 97 -1.51 18.96 5.07
C ALA A 97 -0.82 17.78 5.77
N SER A 98 -1.61 16.89 6.36
CA SER A 98 -1.10 15.65 6.93
C SER A 98 -1.76 14.46 6.26
N ILE A 99 -0.96 13.43 6.02
CA ILE A 99 -1.42 12.19 5.39
C ILE A 99 -0.93 11.03 6.24
N GLY A 100 -1.86 10.20 6.69
CA GLY A 100 -1.56 9.06 7.56
C GLY A 100 -0.87 7.91 6.81
N ASP A 101 -0.17 7.07 7.57
CA ASP A 101 0.52 5.92 7.02
C ASP A 101 -0.44 4.95 6.35
N GLY A 102 0.02 4.28 5.31
CA GLY A 102 -0.76 3.32 4.55
C GLY A 102 -1.70 3.97 3.51
N THR A 103 -1.79 5.29 3.47
CA THR A 103 -2.67 6.01 2.56
C THR A 103 -2.07 6.08 1.15
N VAL A 104 -2.95 5.96 0.17
CA VAL A 104 -2.62 5.98 -1.25
C VAL A 104 -3.19 7.26 -1.87
N VAL A 105 -2.34 8.05 -2.51
CA VAL A 105 -2.74 9.28 -3.21
C VAL A 105 -2.42 9.11 -4.68
N MET A 106 -3.45 9.15 -5.51
CA MET A 106 -3.35 8.90 -6.94
C MET A 106 -2.92 10.15 -7.71
N ALA A 107 -2.52 9.96 -8.96
CA ALA A 107 -2.12 11.06 -9.84
C ALA A 107 -3.24 12.11 -9.96
N GLY A 108 -2.85 13.37 -10.00
CA GLY A 108 -3.78 14.48 -10.19
C GLY A 108 -4.53 14.93 -8.94
N VAL A 109 -4.31 14.29 -7.80
CA VAL A 109 -4.97 14.69 -6.55
C VAL A 109 -4.38 15.98 -6.03
N THR A 110 -5.24 16.86 -5.52
CA THR A 110 -4.86 18.10 -4.83
C THR A 110 -5.32 18.02 -3.39
N VAL A 111 -4.40 18.25 -2.46
CA VAL A 111 -4.67 18.30 -1.03
C VAL A 111 -4.29 19.68 -0.53
N ASN A 112 -5.28 20.46 -0.10
CA ASN A 112 -5.09 21.84 0.31
C ASN A 112 -4.52 21.96 1.72
N THR A 113 -4.21 23.21 2.08
CA THR A 113 -3.62 23.54 3.37
C THR A 113 -4.52 23.08 4.53
N GLU A 114 -3.88 22.57 5.57
CA GLU A 114 -4.53 22.13 6.82
C GLU A 114 -5.48 20.94 6.66
N VAL A 115 -5.53 20.31 5.48
CA VAL A 115 -6.30 19.07 5.31
C VAL A 115 -5.58 17.94 6.06
N SER A 116 -6.37 17.13 6.76
CA SER A 116 -5.86 15.94 7.45
C SER A 116 -6.51 14.71 6.84
N ILE A 117 -5.67 13.84 6.28
CA ILE A 117 -6.09 12.54 5.75
C ILE A 117 -5.57 11.47 6.69
N GLY A 118 -6.44 10.56 7.10
CA GLY A 118 -6.10 9.52 8.06
C GLY A 118 -5.21 8.42 7.49
N LYS A 119 -5.14 7.31 8.21
CA LYS A 119 -4.38 6.13 7.81
C LYS A 119 -5.18 5.25 6.86
N HIS A 120 -4.47 4.57 5.95
CA HIS A 120 -5.05 3.56 5.04
C HIS A 120 -6.22 4.07 4.20
N VAL A 121 -6.21 5.34 3.82
CA VAL A 121 -7.20 5.97 2.93
C VAL A 121 -6.79 5.77 1.47
N ILE A 122 -7.78 5.63 0.62
CA ILE A 122 -7.57 5.56 -0.82
C ILE A 122 -8.28 6.74 -1.48
#